data_cec0265e8a3d751112f4044e4de095d3
#
_entry.id   cec0265e8a3d751112f4044e4de095d3
#
_cell.length_a   1.000
_cell.length_b   1.000
_cell.length_c   1.000
_cell.angle_alpha   90.00
_cell.angle_beta   90.00
_cell.angle_gamma   90.00
#
_symmetry.space_group_name_H-M   'P 1'
#
loop_
_entity.id
_entity.type
_entity.pdbx_description
1 polymer ?
#
loop_
_entity_poly.entity_id
_entity_poly.type
_entity_poly.pdbx_seq_one_letter_code
_entity_poly.pdbx_strand_id
1 'polypeptide(L)'
;GGGTLQTPHPFTRVLWGRYWTFAHNGQLSGYDKLKTGFIRPVGQTDSELSFCWLLNRLQDRYPEPPQDMVGMFKFVAECCDELRELGVFNMLLSDGEFVMTYCTNHLYWITRRAPFGKAALLDEDVEINFQEETTTNDVVYGIATQTLTGHEKWHRIKPGGAGRCHVG
;
A
#
# COMPACT_ATOMS: atom_id res chain seq x y z
N GLY A 1 8.54 7.71 -21.62
CA GLY A 1 7.88 6.43 -21.77
C GLY A 1 6.39 6.61 -21.74
N GLY A 2 5.68 6.21 -22.81
CA GLY A 2 4.23 6.32 -22.88
C GLY A 2 3.58 5.35 -21.91
N GLY A 3 2.99 5.90 -20.83
CA GLY A 3 2.13 5.13 -19.95
C GLY A 3 0.87 4.70 -20.71
N THR A 4 0.70 3.42 -20.91
CA THR A 4 -0.56 2.89 -21.37
C THR A 4 -1.56 2.92 -20.22
N LEU A 5 -2.86 3.07 -20.49
CA LEU A 5 -3.95 3.03 -19.49
C LEU A 5 -3.97 1.76 -18.61
N GLN A 6 -3.10 0.81 -18.88
CA GLN A 6 -2.96 -0.47 -18.17
C GLN A 6 -1.96 -0.44 -17.01
N THR A 7 -1.25 0.68 -16.79
CA THR A 7 -0.13 0.76 -15.85
C THR A 7 -0.31 1.69 -14.63
N PRO A 8 -1.40 2.48 -14.48
CA PRO A 8 -1.51 3.37 -13.34
C PRO A 8 -1.89 2.64 -12.06
N HIS A 9 -1.25 3.03 -10.95
CA HIS A 9 -1.70 2.67 -9.59
C HIS A 9 -2.94 3.48 -9.20
N PRO A 10 -3.77 2.96 -8.27
CA PRO A 10 -3.67 1.65 -7.64
C PRO A 10 -4.23 0.52 -8.52
N PHE A 11 -3.67 -0.69 -8.37
CA PHE A 11 -4.25 -1.90 -8.96
C PHE A 11 -5.34 -2.46 -8.06
N THR A 12 -6.37 -3.06 -8.68
CA THR A 12 -7.47 -3.68 -7.92
C THR A 12 -7.78 -5.06 -8.47
N ARG A 13 -7.97 -6.03 -7.57
CA ARG A 13 -8.40 -7.41 -7.87
C ARG A 13 -9.39 -7.88 -6.82
N VAL A 14 -10.17 -8.91 -7.18
CA VAL A 14 -11.10 -9.54 -6.25
C VAL A 14 -10.46 -10.80 -5.67
N LEU A 15 -10.49 -10.93 -4.34
CA LEU A 15 -10.14 -12.14 -3.60
C LEU A 15 -11.14 -12.29 -2.45
N TRP A 16 -11.69 -13.49 -2.27
CA TRP A 16 -12.72 -13.81 -1.24
C TRP A 16 -13.97 -12.90 -1.28
N GLY A 17 -14.36 -12.48 -2.51
CA GLY A 17 -15.51 -11.59 -2.69
C GLY A 17 -15.28 -10.12 -2.28
N ARG A 18 -14.05 -9.73 -1.93
CA ARG A 18 -13.67 -8.36 -1.57
C ARG A 18 -12.74 -7.77 -2.64
N TYR A 19 -12.81 -6.44 -2.78
CA TYR A 19 -11.87 -5.70 -3.60
C TYR A 19 -10.58 -5.47 -2.81
N TRP A 20 -9.48 -5.99 -3.32
CA TRP A 20 -8.14 -5.73 -2.83
C TRP A 20 -7.50 -4.67 -3.70
N THR A 21 -7.00 -3.63 -3.06
CA THR A 21 -6.35 -2.50 -3.72
C THR A 21 -4.89 -2.45 -3.32
N PHE A 22 -4.03 -2.21 -4.31
CA PHE A 22 -2.58 -2.29 -4.14
C PHE A 22 -1.87 -1.12 -4.80
N ALA A 23 -0.91 -0.54 -4.10
CA ALA A 23 0.05 0.43 -4.64
C ALA A 23 1.47 0.03 -4.25
N HIS A 24 2.40 0.20 -5.16
CA HIS A 24 3.82 -0.08 -5.00
C HIS A 24 4.65 1.10 -5.48
N ASN A 25 5.61 1.50 -4.67
CA ASN A 25 6.65 2.45 -5.04
C ASN A 25 8.01 1.76 -4.89
N GLY A 26 8.66 1.53 -6.02
CA GLY A 26 9.93 0.84 -6.12
C GLY A 26 10.16 0.27 -7.51
N GLN A 27 11.13 -0.62 -7.61
CA GLN A 27 11.44 -1.34 -8.84
C GLN A 27 12.01 -2.71 -8.48
N LEU A 28 11.50 -3.75 -9.13
CA LEU A 28 11.93 -5.13 -8.94
C LEU A 28 12.65 -5.63 -10.21
N SER A 29 13.72 -6.38 -10.02
CA SER A 29 14.48 -7.05 -11.08
C SER A 29 14.21 -8.55 -11.06
N GLY A 30 14.05 -9.16 -12.24
CA GLY A 30 13.79 -10.61 -12.33
C GLY A 30 12.40 -11.02 -11.82
N TYR A 31 11.46 -10.07 -11.76
CA TYR A 31 10.07 -10.28 -11.37
C TYR A 31 9.31 -11.22 -12.32
N ASP A 32 9.77 -11.39 -13.56
CA ASP A 32 9.27 -12.34 -14.55
C ASP A 32 9.31 -13.80 -14.04
N LYS A 33 10.10 -14.09 -13.03
CA LYS A 33 10.16 -15.40 -12.37
C LYS A 33 9.00 -15.65 -11.39
N LEU A 34 8.28 -14.60 -11.01
CA LEU A 34 7.11 -14.71 -10.15
C LEU A 34 5.98 -15.43 -10.94
N LYS A 35 5.57 -16.58 -10.42
CA LYS A 35 4.50 -17.37 -11.06
C LYS A 35 3.16 -16.97 -10.44
N THR A 36 2.23 -16.59 -11.31
CA THR A 36 0.83 -16.33 -10.92
C THR A 36 -0.04 -17.54 -11.25
N GLY A 37 -1.11 -17.72 -10.47
CA GLY A 37 -2.11 -18.77 -10.66
C GLY A 37 -3.36 -18.23 -11.37
N PHE A 38 -4.49 -18.30 -10.65
CA PHE A 38 -5.79 -17.87 -11.15
C PHE A 38 -5.86 -16.35 -11.33
N ILE A 39 -5.31 -15.58 -10.37
CA ILE A 39 -5.26 -14.12 -10.45
C ILE A 39 -4.06 -13.73 -11.29
N ARG A 40 -4.31 -13.09 -12.45
CA ARG A 40 -3.30 -12.76 -13.46
C ARG A 40 -3.18 -11.25 -13.67
N PRO A 41 -1.98 -10.75 -14.00
CA PRO A 41 -1.81 -9.37 -14.43
C PRO A 41 -2.47 -9.16 -15.80
N VAL A 42 -2.92 -7.94 -16.06
CA VAL A 42 -3.39 -7.47 -17.36
C VAL A 42 -2.27 -6.77 -18.12
N GLY A 43 -1.46 -5.99 -17.38
CA GLY A 43 -0.28 -5.31 -17.90
C GLY A 43 1.01 -6.14 -17.73
N GLN A 44 2.14 -5.44 -17.82
CA GLN A 44 3.48 -6.05 -17.79
C GLN A 44 4.38 -5.39 -16.73
N THR A 45 3.80 -4.67 -15.74
CA THR A 45 4.60 -4.02 -14.71
C THR A 45 4.98 -5.01 -13.61
N ASP A 46 6.14 -4.82 -13.02
CA ASP A 46 6.59 -5.52 -11.83
C ASP A 46 5.59 -5.38 -10.67
N SER A 47 5.01 -4.19 -10.54
CA SER A 47 4.02 -3.87 -9.50
C SER A 47 2.76 -4.71 -9.63
N GLU A 48 2.16 -4.77 -10.81
CA GLU A 48 0.92 -5.55 -11.02
C GLU A 48 1.18 -7.06 -10.89
N LEU A 49 2.32 -7.53 -11.41
CA LEU A 49 2.71 -8.93 -11.29
C LEU A 49 2.93 -9.34 -9.84
N SER A 50 3.62 -8.49 -9.06
CA SER A 50 3.83 -8.71 -7.62
C SER A 50 2.52 -8.76 -6.85
N PHE A 51 1.58 -7.88 -7.18
CA PHE A 51 0.25 -7.88 -6.59
C PHE A 51 -0.51 -9.18 -6.89
N CYS A 52 -0.56 -9.57 -8.16
CA CYS A 52 -1.22 -10.82 -8.55
C CYS A 52 -0.55 -12.04 -7.90
N TRP A 53 0.78 -12.07 -7.84
CA TRP A 53 1.53 -13.12 -7.17
C TRP A 53 1.18 -13.19 -5.67
N LEU A 54 1.16 -12.06 -4.98
CA LEU A 54 0.81 -11.97 -3.55
C LEU A 54 -0.60 -12.50 -3.28
N LEU A 55 -1.59 -12.10 -4.10
CA LEU A 55 -2.96 -12.57 -3.93
C LEU A 55 -3.10 -14.08 -4.21
N ASN A 56 -2.38 -14.63 -5.19
CA ASN A 56 -2.37 -16.09 -5.39
C ASN A 56 -1.74 -16.81 -4.19
N ARG A 57 -0.63 -16.31 -3.62
CA ARG A 57 -0.03 -16.86 -2.40
C ARG A 57 -1.00 -16.84 -1.21
N LEU A 58 -1.78 -15.75 -1.08
CA LEU A 58 -2.84 -15.65 -0.07
C LEU A 58 -3.94 -16.69 -0.30
N GLN A 59 -4.42 -16.84 -1.54
CA GLN A 59 -5.45 -17.80 -1.90
C GLN A 59 -4.99 -19.25 -1.68
N ASP A 60 -3.76 -19.58 -2.04
CA ASP A 60 -3.17 -20.91 -1.84
C ASP A 60 -3.04 -21.24 -0.34
N ARG A 61 -2.67 -20.26 0.48
CA ARG A 61 -2.51 -20.43 1.93
C ARG A 61 -3.85 -20.47 2.65
N TYR A 62 -4.81 -19.66 2.19
CA TYR A 62 -6.13 -19.49 2.80
C TYR A 62 -7.20 -19.59 1.70
N PRO A 63 -7.79 -20.80 1.46
CA PRO A 63 -8.83 -20.99 0.45
C PRO A 63 -10.07 -20.10 0.69
N GLU A 64 -10.32 -19.75 1.96
CA GLU A 64 -11.38 -18.84 2.40
C GLU A 64 -10.79 -17.70 3.24
N PRO A 65 -11.55 -16.59 3.46
CA PRO A 65 -11.08 -15.49 4.29
C PRO A 65 -10.65 -15.99 5.68
N PRO A 66 -9.39 -15.76 6.09
CA PRO A 66 -8.91 -16.26 7.38
C PRO A 66 -9.56 -15.50 8.53
N GLN A 67 -9.90 -16.21 9.60
CA GLN A 67 -10.32 -15.58 10.86
C GLN A 67 -9.12 -15.05 11.65
N ASP A 68 -7.96 -15.69 11.52
CA ASP A 68 -6.69 -15.21 12.10
C ASP A 68 -6.06 -14.13 11.22
N MET A 69 -6.50 -12.90 11.41
CA MET A 69 -5.95 -11.75 10.69
C MET A 69 -4.48 -11.49 11.03
N VAL A 70 -4.04 -11.82 12.26
CA VAL A 70 -2.63 -11.64 12.66
C VAL A 70 -1.73 -12.61 11.89
N GLY A 71 -2.16 -13.86 11.76
CA GLY A 71 -1.46 -14.87 10.95
C GLY A 71 -1.42 -14.47 9.48
N MET A 72 -2.51 -13.94 8.93
CA MET A 72 -2.55 -13.45 7.56
C MET A 72 -1.55 -12.29 7.34
N PHE A 73 -1.53 -11.28 8.23
CA PHE A 73 -0.60 -10.17 8.10
C PHE A 73 0.87 -10.59 8.19
N LYS A 74 1.19 -11.56 9.06
CA LYS A 74 2.52 -12.15 9.12
C LYS A 74 2.89 -12.83 7.81
N PHE A 75 1.99 -13.64 7.26
CA PHE A 75 2.21 -14.30 5.98
C PHE A 75 2.40 -13.30 4.82
N VAL A 76 1.62 -12.21 4.78
CA VAL A 76 1.84 -11.14 3.80
C VAL A 76 3.21 -10.50 3.98
N ALA A 77 3.65 -10.26 5.22
CA ALA A 77 4.98 -9.70 5.48
C ALA A 77 6.10 -10.66 5.00
N GLU A 78 5.96 -11.97 5.22
CA GLU A 78 6.88 -12.99 4.69
C GLU A 78 6.94 -12.97 3.15
N CYS A 79 5.80 -12.85 2.49
CA CYS A 79 5.76 -12.69 1.03
C CYS A 79 6.45 -11.39 0.58
N CYS A 80 6.28 -10.29 1.33
CA CYS A 80 6.97 -9.04 1.04
C CYS A 80 8.48 -9.15 1.26
N ASP A 81 8.93 -9.97 2.24
CA ASP A 81 10.35 -10.27 2.43
C ASP A 81 10.95 -11.03 1.21
N GLU A 82 10.18 -11.91 0.56
CA GLU A 82 10.59 -12.54 -0.71
C GLU A 82 10.69 -11.50 -1.84
N LEU A 83 9.70 -10.59 -1.96
CA LEU A 83 9.67 -9.57 -3.01
C LEU A 83 10.81 -8.54 -2.86
N ARG A 84 11.17 -8.14 -1.65
CA ARG A 84 12.26 -7.18 -1.42
C ARG A 84 13.62 -7.71 -1.84
N GLU A 85 13.81 -9.02 -1.92
CA GLU A 85 15.05 -9.63 -2.46
C GLU A 85 15.22 -9.35 -3.97
N LEU A 86 14.13 -8.98 -4.65
CA LEU A 86 14.13 -8.59 -6.06
C LEU A 86 14.39 -7.10 -6.27
N GLY A 87 14.32 -6.26 -5.22
CA GLY A 87 14.57 -4.83 -5.31
C GLY A 87 13.82 -3.99 -4.27
N VAL A 88 13.62 -2.72 -4.59
CA VAL A 88 12.90 -1.78 -3.71
C VAL A 88 11.41 -2.07 -3.79
N PHE A 89 10.81 -2.40 -2.63
CA PHE A 89 9.41 -2.78 -2.51
C PHE A 89 8.74 -2.05 -1.33
N ASN A 90 8.18 -0.86 -1.58
CA ASN A 90 7.34 -0.17 -0.61
C ASN A 90 5.88 -0.35 -1.04
N MET A 91 5.07 -0.95 -0.19
CA MET A 91 3.73 -1.43 -0.53
C MET A 91 2.66 -0.80 0.36
N LEU A 92 1.52 -0.52 -0.27
CA LEU A 92 0.22 -0.33 0.38
C LEU A 92 -0.74 -1.40 -0.16
N LEU A 93 -1.40 -2.12 0.74
CA LEU A 93 -2.39 -3.15 0.43
C LEU A 93 -3.63 -2.96 1.30
N SER A 94 -4.80 -2.93 0.69
CA SER A 94 -6.07 -2.75 1.41
C SER A 94 -7.17 -3.67 0.85
N ASP A 95 -8.05 -4.17 1.72
CA ASP A 95 -9.30 -4.84 1.36
C ASP A 95 -10.54 -3.99 1.68
N GLY A 96 -10.34 -2.72 2.04
CA GLY A 96 -11.39 -1.79 2.46
C GLY A 96 -11.62 -1.75 3.98
N GLU A 97 -11.22 -2.77 4.75
CA GLU A 97 -11.32 -2.79 6.21
C GLU A 97 -10.00 -2.38 6.90
N PHE A 98 -8.88 -2.61 6.22
CA PHE A 98 -7.56 -2.23 6.72
C PHE A 98 -6.66 -1.72 5.59
N VAL A 99 -5.62 -1.02 5.97
CA VAL A 99 -4.45 -0.74 5.11
C VAL A 99 -3.23 -1.38 5.75
N MET A 100 -2.58 -2.27 5.02
CA MET A 100 -1.30 -2.84 5.37
C MET A 100 -0.19 -2.15 4.58
N THR A 101 0.93 -1.89 5.23
CA THR A 101 2.11 -1.27 4.64
C THR A 101 3.31 -2.19 4.80
N TYR A 102 4.21 -2.16 3.82
CA TYR A 102 5.53 -2.76 3.92
C TYR A 102 6.58 -1.78 3.39
N CYS A 103 7.70 -1.67 4.09
CA CYS A 103 8.75 -0.70 3.79
C CYS A 103 10.08 -1.40 3.53
N THR A 104 10.67 -1.20 2.34
CA THR A 104 12.04 -1.62 2.05
C THR A 104 13.05 -0.53 2.39
N ASN A 105 12.78 0.73 2.04
CA ASN A 105 13.74 1.83 2.23
C ASN A 105 13.11 3.09 2.84
N HIS A 106 12.10 3.66 2.20
CA HIS A 106 11.47 4.91 2.59
C HIS A 106 9.97 4.78 2.58
N LEU A 107 9.37 4.84 3.76
CA LEU A 107 7.92 4.96 3.93
C LEU A 107 7.66 5.70 5.25
N TYR A 108 6.76 6.65 5.20
CA TYR A 108 6.40 7.52 6.33
C TYR A 108 4.90 7.50 6.52
N TRP A 109 4.46 7.73 7.75
CA TRP A 109 3.05 7.85 8.07
C TRP A 109 2.80 9.03 8.99
N ILE A 110 1.59 9.55 8.93
CA ILE A 110 1.08 10.58 9.81
C ILE A 110 -0.39 10.30 10.12
N THR A 111 -0.81 10.63 11.34
CA THR A 111 -2.23 10.67 11.69
C THR A 111 -2.62 12.11 11.94
N ARG A 112 -3.66 12.53 11.27
CA ARG A 112 -4.31 13.82 11.51
C ARG A 112 -5.66 13.58 12.17
N ARG A 113 -5.96 14.36 13.20
CA ARG A 113 -7.26 14.34 13.90
C ARG A 113 -7.87 15.73 13.83
N ALA A 114 -9.17 15.80 13.71
CA ALA A 114 -9.87 17.09 13.80
C ALA A 114 -9.62 17.79 15.14
N PRO A 115 -9.59 19.16 15.20
CA PRO A 115 -9.72 20.06 14.05
C PRO A 115 -8.46 20.08 13.19
N PHE A 116 -8.62 19.89 11.87
CA PHE A 116 -7.50 19.93 10.94
C PHE A 116 -7.07 21.38 10.72
N GLY A 117 -5.75 21.62 10.75
CA GLY A 117 -5.16 22.87 10.37
C GLY A 117 -4.96 22.99 8.85
N LYS A 118 -4.40 24.11 8.43
CA LYS A 118 -3.92 24.29 7.07
C LYS A 118 -2.68 23.44 6.84
N ALA A 119 -2.60 22.74 5.73
CA ALA A 119 -1.40 22.02 5.30
C ALA A 119 -0.86 22.62 4.01
N ALA A 120 0.42 22.99 4.02
CA ALA A 120 1.16 23.40 2.84
C ALA A 120 1.95 22.18 2.31
N LEU A 121 1.75 21.85 1.04
CA LEU A 121 2.50 20.79 0.36
C LEU A 121 3.93 21.27 0.07
N LEU A 122 4.91 20.38 0.19
CA LEU A 122 6.32 20.70 -0.05
C LEU A 122 6.64 20.85 -1.54
N ASP A 123 5.90 20.15 -2.40
CA ASP A 123 6.19 20.06 -3.84
C ASP A 123 5.35 21.00 -4.71
N GLU A 124 4.33 21.63 -4.13
CA GLU A 124 3.43 22.54 -4.83
C GLU A 124 3.08 23.74 -3.93
N ASP A 125 2.96 24.92 -4.53
CA ASP A 125 2.45 26.13 -3.85
C ASP A 125 0.92 26.04 -3.61
N VAL A 126 0.48 24.90 -3.07
CA VAL A 126 -0.94 24.65 -2.77
C VAL A 126 -1.10 24.55 -1.25
N GLU A 127 -1.92 25.46 -0.72
CA GLU A 127 -2.40 25.40 0.65
C GLU A 127 -3.80 24.77 0.67
N ILE A 128 -3.95 23.65 1.38
CA ILE A 128 -5.23 22.96 1.54
C ILE A 128 -5.81 23.31 2.91
N ASN A 129 -7.01 23.84 2.94
CA ASN A 129 -7.77 24.07 4.16
C ASN A 129 -8.69 22.88 4.43
N PHE A 130 -8.22 21.92 5.23
CA PHE A 130 -9.00 20.73 5.58
C PHE A 130 -10.22 21.01 6.47
N GLN A 131 -10.36 22.22 7.06
CA GLN A 131 -11.49 22.54 7.93
C GLN A 131 -12.82 22.60 7.16
N GLU A 132 -12.78 22.87 5.87
CA GLU A 132 -13.99 23.01 5.03
C GLU A 132 -14.52 21.65 4.54
N GLU A 133 -13.66 20.63 4.51
CA GLU A 133 -13.93 19.30 3.91
C GLU A 133 -14.12 18.19 4.96
N THR A 134 -14.00 18.50 6.27
CA THR A 134 -13.92 17.47 7.32
C THR A 134 -14.86 17.75 8.48
N THR A 135 -15.27 16.67 9.15
CA THR A 135 -16.07 16.71 10.39
C THR A 135 -15.18 16.66 11.63
N THR A 136 -15.73 17.01 12.80
CA THR A 136 -15.00 17.05 14.08
C THR A 136 -14.48 15.70 14.57
N ASN A 137 -14.95 14.58 13.99
CA ASN A 137 -14.58 13.22 14.38
C ASN A 137 -13.66 12.53 13.39
N ASP A 138 -13.33 13.20 12.27
CA ASP A 138 -12.54 12.57 11.22
C ASP A 138 -11.10 12.34 11.67
N VAL A 139 -10.60 11.18 11.30
CA VAL A 139 -9.20 10.76 11.46
C VAL A 139 -8.65 10.41 10.09
N VAL A 140 -7.59 11.08 9.68
CA VAL A 140 -6.94 10.85 8.39
C VAL A 140 -5.56 10.25 8.62
N TYR A 141 -5.27 9.16 7.93
CA TYR A 141 -3.95 8.56 7.86
C TYR A 141 -3.30 8.93 6.54
N GLY A 142 -2.16 9.60 6.59
CA GLY A 142 -1.32 9.83 5.42
C GLY A 142 -0.17 8.83 5.41
N ILE A 143 0.06 8.18 4.26
CA ILE A 143 1.19 7.27 4.07
C ILE A 143 1.87 7.63 2.75
N ALA A 144 3.17 7.90 2.78
CA ALA A 144 3.92 8.33 1.60
C ALA A 144 5.39 7.88 1.67
N THR A 145 6.05 7.79 0.53
CA THR A 145 7.48 7.45 0.44
C THR A 145 8.40 8.63 0.76
N GLN A 146 7.84 9.83 0.85
CA GLN A 146 8.50 11.04 1.37
C GLN A 146 7.51 11.86 2.18
N THR A 147 8.01 12.72 3.07
CA THR A 147 7.14 13.63 3.82
C THR A 147 6.55 14.67 2.88
N LEU A 148 5.22 14.79 2.88
CA LEU A 148 4.51 15.70 1.97
C LEU A 148 4.39 17.13 2.53
N THR A 149 4.59 17.31 3.85
CA THR A 149 4.46 18.60 4.55
C THR A 149 5.65 18.81 5.48
N GLY A 150 6.17 20.05 5.54
CA GLY A 150 7.37 20.37 6.31
C GLY A 150 7.12 20.71 7.78
N HIS A 151 5.89 21.09 8.15
CA HIS A 151 5.53 21.56 9.50
C HIS A 151 4.86 20.49 10.36
N GLU A 152 4.60 19.31 9.81
CA GLU A 152 3.95 18.20 10.49
C GLU A 152 4.96 17.10 10.86
N LYS A 153 4.69 16.38 11.94
CA LYS A 153 5.56 15.30 12.38
C LYS A 153 5.18 13.98 11.72
N TRP A 154 5.92 13.64 10.66
CA TRP A 154 5.85 12.35 10.02
C TRP A 154 6.68 11.31 10.78
N HIS A 155 6.17 10.10 10.86
CA HIS A 155 6.84 8.96 11.47
C HIS A 155 7.38 8.03 10.39
N ARG A 156 8.67 7.69 10.48
CA ARG A 156 9.28 6.76 9.53
C ARG A 156 8.96 5.33 9.90
N ILE A 157 8.55 4.52 8.91
CA ILE A 157 8.45 3.07 9.04
C ILE A 157 9.86 2.49 8.85
N LYS A 158 10.27 1.61 9.75
CA LYS A 158 11.60 0.98 9.68
C LYS A 158 11.68 0.05 8.46
N PRO A 159 12.82 0.03 7.72
CA PRO A 159 13.05 -0.96 6.67
C PRO A 159 12.87 -2.40 7.16
N GLY A 160 12.21 -3.24 6.36
CA GLY A 160 11.78 -4.59 6.75
C GLY A 160 10.58 -4.58 7.71
N GLY A 161 10.01 -3.40 7.99
CA GLY A 161 8.84 -3.26 8.84
C GLY A 161 7.54 -3.34 8.05
N ALA A 162 6.56 -4.05 8.60
CA ALA A 162 5.17 -4.02 8.17
C ALA A 162 4.34 -3.25 9.20
N GLY A 163 3.42 -2.44 8.71
CA GLY A 163 2.46 -1.70 9.55
C GLY A 163 1.03 -2.01 9.10
N ARG A 164 0.06 -1.75 9.98
CA ARG A 164 -1.35 -1.82 9.63
C ARG A 164 -2.13 -0.70 10.30
N CYS A 165 -3.15 -0.21 9.60
CA CYS A 165 -4.16 0.69 10.14
C CYS A 165 -5.55 0.11 9.86
N HIS A 166 -6.48 0.21 10.81
CA HIS A 166 -7.89 -0.02 10.53
C HIS A 166 -8.47 1.20 9.82
N VAL A 167 -9.25 0.95 8.80
CA VAL A 167 -10.10 1.94 8.15
C VAL A 167 -11.44 1.84 8.89
N GLY A 168 -11.63 2.71 9.88
CA GLY A 168 -12.83 2.73 10.70
C GLY A 168 -13.67 3.94 10.44
#